data_d9b0974e2311a0d1b76456abbf567cd5
#
_entry.id   d9b0974e2311a0d1b76456abbf567cd5
#
_cell.length_a   1.000
_cell.length_b   1.000
_cell.length_c   1.000
_cell.angle_alpha   90.00
_cell.angle_beta   90.00
_cell.angle_gamma   90.00
#
_symmetry.space_group_name_H-M   'P 1'
#
loop_
_entity.id
_entity.type
_entity.pdbx_description
1 polymer ?
#
loop_
_entity_poly.entity_id
_entity_poly.type
_entity_poly.pdbx_seq_one_letter_code
_entity_poly.pdbx_strand_id
1 'polypeptide(L)'
;MIGLIIITHGNLAIELKNSLENFIGPQKNLETVCIGYDDDVDKRKEEVKKLITKVDDGKGVILLTEMFGNTPSNLLISLIEESRIEMIGGINLPLLVKLGSLRENTNIEEVIQSAVEAGHKYIGIASEILSKEDN
;
A
#
# COMPACT_ATOMS: atom_id res chain seq x y z
N MET A 1 -3.98 -14.27 5.48
CA MET A 1 -4.37 -13.00 4.82
C MET A 1 -3.23 -12.45 3.97
N ILE A 2 -3.54 -11.59 3.03
CA ILE A 2 -2.53 -10.94 2.18
C ILE A 2 -1.68 -9.99 3.02
N GLY A 3 -0.35 -10.09 2.93
CA GLY A 3 0.57 -9.20 3.63
C GLY A 3 0.68 -7.85 2.95
N LEU A 4 0.87 -6.78 3.72
CA LEU A 4 1.01 -5.42 3.21
C LEU A 4 2.30 -4.78 3.74
N ILE A 5 3.02 -4.10 2.87
CA ILE A 5 4.19 -3.30 3.26
C ILE A 5 4.06 -1.93 2.63
N ILE A 6 4.00 -0.89 3.46
CA ILE A 6 3.94 0.50 2.99
C ILE A 6 5.36 1.06 3.00
N ILE A 7 5.84 1.49 1.84
CA ILE A 7 7.21 1.93 1.65
C ILE A 7 7.20 3.33 1.04
N THR A 8 7.65 4.32 1.79
CA THR A 8 7.60 5.72 1.34
C THR A 8 8.87 6.47 1.74
N HIS A 9 9.03 7.65 1.18
CA HIS A 9 10.00 8.62 1.70
C HIS A 9 9.52 9.18 3.04
N GLY A 10 10.48 9.52 3.90
CA GLY A 10 10.19 10.12 5.20
C GLY A 10 9.26 9.26 6.03
N ASN A 11 8.46 9.89 6.87
CA ASN A 11 7.59 9.19 7.82
C ASN A 11 6.18 8.89 7.30
N LEU A 12 5.92 9.13 6.03
CA LEU A 12 4.58 8.97 5.46
C LEU A 12 4.02 7.57 5.67
N ALA A 13 4.84 6.54 5.51
CA ALA A 13 4.39 5.15 5.68
C ALA A 13 3.82 4.90 7.08
N ILE A 14 4.49 5.39 8.11
CA ILE A 14 4.02 5.26 9.50
C ILE A 14 2.71 6.02 9.70
N GLU A 15 2.61 7.23 9.17
CA GLU A 15 1.40 8.05 9.33
C GLU A 15 0.22 7.46 8.56
N LEU A 16 0.45 6.88 7.39
CA LEU A 16 -0.59 6.18 6.64
C LEU A 16 -1.10 4.96 7.42
N LYS A 17 -0.19 4.19 8.00
CA LYS A 17 -0.58 3.06 8.86
C LYS A 17 -1.41 3.52 10.04
N ASN A 18 -0.96 4.56 10.73
CA ASN A 18 -1.68 5.10 11.89
C ASN A 18 -3.09 5.57 11.50
N SER A 19 -3.21 6.29 10.40
CA SER A 19 -4.51 6.75 9.91
C SER A 19 -5.42 5.59 9.53
N LEU A 20 -4.88 4.59 8.84
CA LEU A 20 -5.62 3.39 8.48
C LEU A 20 -6.16 2.69 9.73
N GLU A 21 -5.31 2.50 10.73
CA GLU A 21 -5.70 1.83 11.96
C GLU A 21 -6.72 2.61 12.77
N ASN A 22 -6.75 3.94 12.64
CA ASN A 22 -7.81 4.76 13.23
C ASN A 22 -9.17 4.50 12.57
N PHE A 23 -9.20 4.15 11.29
CA PHE A 23 -10.45 3.88 10.57
C PHE A 23 -10.96 2.45 10.76
N ILE A 24 -10.08 1.47 10.72
CA ILE A 24 -10.49 0.05 10.67
C ILE A 24 -9.89 -0.81 11.79
N GLY A 25 -9.18 -0.19 12.74
CA GLY A 25 -8.57 -0.90 13.87
C GLY A 25 -7.17 -1.46 13.56
N PRO A 26 -6.52 -2.03 14.58
CA PRO A 26 -5.17 -2.57 14.44
C PRO A 26 -5.07 -3.60 13.31
N GLN A 27 -3.97 -3.54 12.57
CA GLN A 27 -3.75 -4.39 11.42
C GLN A 27 -2.62 -5.40 11.67
N LYS A 28 -2.88 -6.66 11.40
CA LYS A 28 -1.86 -7.71 11.39
C LYS A 28 -1.23 -7.80 10.00
N ASN A 29 -0.04 -8.37 9.89
CA ASN A 29 0.66 -8.59 8.65
C ASN A 29 0.76 -7.31 7.79
N LEU A 30 1.02 -6.19 8.46
CA LEU A 30 1.25 -4.90 7.85
C LEU A 30 2.49 -4.27 8.45
N GLU A 31 3.47 -3.97 7.62
CA GLU A 31 4.73 -3.35 8.02
C GLU A 31 4.96 -2.05 7.25
N THR A 32 5.83 -1.21 7.80
CA THR A 32 6.19 0.07 7.17
C THR A 32 7.70 0.19 7.00
N VAL A 33 8.11 0.82 5.91
CA VAL A 33 9.50 1.17 5.64
C VAL A 33 9.56 2.65 5.29
N CYS A 34 10.29 3.41 6.09
CA CYS A 34 10.49 4.84 5.87
C CYS A 34 11.90 5.06 5.33
N ILE A 35 12.00 5.53 4.07
CA ILE A 35 13.28 5.71 3.40
C ILE A 35 13.72 7.16 3.53
N GLY A 36 14.91 7.38 4.09
CA GLY A 36 15.52 8.70 4.20
C GLY A 36 16.32 9.06 2.95
N TYR A 37 16.65 10.33 2.83
CA TYR A 37 17.36 10.89 1.67
C TYR A 37 18.73 10.23 1.43
N ASP A 38 19.44 9.93 2.52
CA ASP A 38 20.82 9.41 2.44
C ASP A 38 20.89 7.91 2.74
N ASP A 39 19.77 7.21 2.69
CA ASP A 39 19.72 5.80 3.01
C ASP A 39 20.46 4.96 1.96
N ASP A 40 21.08 3.88 2.43
CA ASP A 40 21.68 2.87 1.56
C ASP A 40 20.54 2.07 0.92
N VAL A 41 20.38 2.23 -0.39
CA VAL A 41 19.32 1.62 -1.19
C VAL A 41 19.36 0.10 -1.09
N ASP A 42 20.54 -0.51 -1.14
CA ASP A 42 20.68 -1.95 -1.08
C ASP A 42 20.29 -2.52 0.30
N LYS A 43 20.61 -1.82 1.36
CA LYS A 43 20.19 -2.21 2.71
C LYS A 43 18.67 -2.15 2.86
N ARG A 44 18.03 -1.13 2.31
CA ARG A 44 16.57 -1.00 2.34
C ARG A 44 15.91 -2.11 1.54
N LYS A 45 16.48 -2.49 0.40
CA LYS A 45 15.97 -3.61 -0.40
C LYS A 45 16.03 -4.92 0.40
N GLU A 46 17.13 -5.18 1.09
CA GLU A 46 17.26 -6.37 1.93
C GLU A 46 16.26 -6.35 3.09
N GLU A 47 16.04 -5.20 3.71
CA GLU A 47 15.02 -5.02 4.74
C GLU A 47 13.62 -5.38 4.21
N VAL A 48 13.26 -4.90 3.03
CA VAL A 48 11.97 -5.19 2.41
C VAL A 48 11.82 -6.70 2.14
N LYS A 49 12.87 -7.35 1.66
CA LYS A 49 12.85 -8.81 1.44
C LYS A 49 12.56 -9.57 2.72
N LYS A 50 13.15 -9.16 3.83
CA LYS A 50 12.90 -9.79 5.13
C LYS A 50 11.46 -9.57 5.60
N LEU A 51 10.94 -8.36 5.38
CA LEU A 51 9.56 -8.03 5.74
C LEU A 51 8.56 -8.80 4.87
N ILE A 52 8.85 -9.00 3.60
CA ILE A 52 8.01 -9.82 2.72
C ILE A 52 7.85 -11.23 3.32
N THR A 53 8.95 -11.83 3.72
CA THR A 53 8.91 -13.15 4.37
C THR A 53 8.10 -13.13 5.67
N LYS A 54 8.24 -12.05 6.44
CA LYS A 54 7.54 -11.90 7.72
C LYS A 54 6.02 -11.78 7.56
N VAL A 55 5.55 -11.05 6.55
CA VAL A 55 4.10 -10.77 6.39
C VAL A 55 3.40 -11.76 5.46
N ASP A 56 4.13 -12.58 4.73
CA ASP A 56 3.56 -13.56 3.79
C ASP A 56 3.15 -14.83 4.53
N ASP A 57 1.85 -15.08 4.61
CA ASP A 57 1.33 -16.32 5.18
C ASP A 57 0.84 -17.30 4.09
N GLY A 58 1.29 -17.13 2.86
CA GLY A 58 0.94 -17.97 1.72
C GLY A 58 -0.09 -17.38 0.78
N LYS A 59 -0.65 -16.22 1.09
CA LYS A 59 -1.67 -15.56 0.27
C LYS A 59 -1.12 -14.44 -0.62
N GLY A 60 0.17 -14.16 -0.51
CA GLY A 60 0.83 -13.11 -1.27
C GLY A 60 1.07 -11.84 -0.49
N VAL A 61 1.82 -10.93 -1.08
CA VAL A 61 2.20 -9.65 -0.46
C VAL A 61 1.99 -8.52 -1.46
N ILE A 62 1.46 -7.40 -0.99
CA ILE A 62 1.31 -6.18 -1.77
C ILE A 62 2.25 -5.13 -1.19
N LEU A 63 3.15 -4.62 -2.03
CA LEU A 63 4.01 -3.48 -1.71
C LEU A 63 3.26 -2.21 -2.11
N LEU A 64 3.27 -1.23 -1.22
CA LEU A 64 2.49 0.00 -1.38
C LEU A 64 3.41 1.21 -1.30
N THR A 65 3.37 2.07 -2.30
CA THR A 65 4.23 3.27 -2.34
C THR A 65 3.43 4.52 -2.73
N GLU A 66 3.95 5.69 -2.36
CA GLU A 66 3.29 6.96 -2.61
C GLU A 66 3.19 7.30 -4.10
N MET A 67 4.18 6.95 -4.90
CA MET A 67 4.18 7.22 -6.33
C MET A 67 5.25 6.40 -7.04
N PHE A 68 4.99 6.01 -8.29
CA PHE A 68 6.00 5.40 -9.14
C PHE A 68 6.99 6.46 -9.64
N GLY A 69 8.20 5.99 -10.00
CA GLY A 69 9.25 6.86 -10.53
C GLY A 69 10.14 7.50 -9.49
N ASN A 70 9.82 7.36 -8.21
CA ASN A 70 10.71 7.78 -7.14
C ASN A 70 11.70 6.66 -6.76
N THR A 71 12.67 6.98 -5.90
CA THR A 71 13.70 6.00 -5.49
C THR A 71 13.11 4.74 -4.85
N PRO A 72 12.14 4.82 -3.91
CA PRO A 72 11.56 3.61 -3.34
C PRO A 72 10.93 2.69 -4.38
N SER A 73 10.15 3.23 -5.32
CA SER A 73 9.48 2.39 -6.31
C SER A 73 10.46 1.72 -7.26
N ASN A 74 11.49 2.45 -7.73
CA ASN A 74 12.49 1.90 -8.62
C ASN A 74 13.25 0.74 -7.99
N LEU A 75 13.56 0.87 -6.70
CA LEU A 75 14.23 -0.16 -5.93
C LEU A 75 13.42 -1.45 -5.88
N LEU A 76 12.11 -1.33 -5.76
CA LEU A 76 11.21 -2.44 -5.45
C LEU A 76 10.65 -3.15 -6.69
N ILE A 77 10.65 -2.51 -7.84
CA ILE A 77 10.14 -3.11 -9.09
C ILE A 77 10.80 -4.44 -9.38
N SER A 78 12.09 -4.57 -9.08
CA SER A 78 12.82 -5.83 -9.30
C SER A 78 12.29 -6.99 -8.45
N LEU A 79 11.53 -6.73 -7.39
CA LEU A 79 10.96 -7.75 -6.53
C LEU A 79 9.64 -8.32 -7.05
N ILE A 80 8.98 -7.64 -8.00
CA ILE A 80 7.67 -8.04 -8.53
C ILE A 80 7.76 -9.34 -9.34
N GLU A 81 8.92 -9.63 -9.91
CA GLU A 81 9.14 -10.86 -10.69
C GLU A 81 9.04 -12.11 -9.83
N GLU A 82 9.13 -11.98 -8.52
CA GLU A 82 8.90 -13.09 -7.61
C GLU A 82 7.40 -13.37 -7.52
N SER A 83 7.02 -14.63 -7.45
CA SER A 83 5.62 -15.03 -7.45
C SER A 83 4.84 -14.48 -6.26
N ARG A 84 3.58 -14.08 -6.48
CA ARG A 84 2.65 -13.60 -5.47
C ARG A 84 3.03 -12.29 -4.79
N ILE A 85 3.86 -11.49 -5.44
CA ILE A 85 4.18 -10.13 -5.00
C ILE A 85 3.65 -9.16 -6.04
N GLU A 86 2.92 -8.15 -5.60
CA GLU A 86 2.44 -7.09 -6.44
C GLU A 86 2.77 -5.74 -5.80
N MET A 87 2.75 -4.67 -6.58
CA MET A 87 3.08 -3.33 -6.11
C MET A 87 2.06 -2.32 -6.63
N ILE A 88 1.57 -1.48 -5.73
CA ILE A 88 0.66 -0.38 -6.08
C ILE A 88 1.35 0.94 -5.77
N GLY A 89 1.41 1.85 -6.75
CA GLY A 89 1.89 3.22 -6.56
C GLY A 89 0.73 4.19 -6.55
N GLY A 90 0.98 5.38 -5.99
CA GLY A 90 -0.06 6.40 -5.90
C GLY A 90 -1.11 6.12 -4.82
N ILE A 91 -0.72 5.46 -3.75
CA ILE A 91 -1.66 5.08 -2.69
C ILE A 91 -2.28 6.28 -2.00
N ASN A 92 -3.49 6.10 -1.54
CA ASN A 92 -4.21 7.05 -0.70
C ASN A 92 -4.99 6.29 0.38
N LEU A 93 -5.59 7.02 1.31
CA LEU A 93 -6.28 6.39 2.43
C LEU A 93 -7.48 5.54 2.00
N PRO A 94 -8.36 5.98 1.07
CA PRO A 94 -9.45 5.12 0.60
C PRO A 94 -8.98 3.78 0.02
N LEU A 95 -7.88 3.79 -0.73
CA LEU A 95 -7.27 2.57 -1.25
C LEU A 95 -6.85 1.64 -0.11
N LEU A 96 -6.17 2.19 0.89
CA LEU A 96 -5.69 1.41 2.04
C LEU A 96 -6.84 0.84 2.87
N VAL A 97 -7.89 1.63 3.09
CA VAL A 97 -9.08 1.15 3.82
C VAL A 97 -9.72 -0.03 3.08
N LYS A 98 -9.83 0.05 1.76
CA LYS A 98 -10.39 -1.05 0.97
C LYS A 98 -9.52 -2.30 1.07
N LEU A 99 -8.20 -2.16 0.94
CA LEU A 99 -7.26 -3.27 1.10
C LEU A 99 -7.43 -3.94 2.47
N GLY A 100 -7.36 -3.15 3.52
CA GLY A 100 -7.45 -3.66 4.88
C GLY A 100 -8.77 -4.37 5.17
N SER A 101 -9.85 -3.90 4.54
CA SER A 101 -11.18 -4.48 4.73
C SER A 101 -11.38 -5.80 3.98
N LEU A 102 -10.71 -6.01 2.85
CA LEU A 102 -10.95 -7.17 1.98
C LEU A 102 -9.86 -8.25 2.03
N ARG A 103 -8.66 -7.94 2.49
CA ARG A 103 -7.49 -8.82 2.32
C ARG A 103 -7.54 -10.17 3.04
N GLU A 104 -8.43 -10.34 3.99
CA GLU A 104 -8.54 -11.62 4.71
C GLU A 104 -9.21 -12.71 3.88
N ASN A 105 -10.24 -12.36 3.13
CA ASN A 105 -11.14 -13.31 2.50
C ASN A 105 -11.19 -13.22 0.98
N THR A 106 -10.29 -12.47 0.37
CA THR A 106 -10.29 -12.23 -1.07
C THR A 106 -8.91 -12.54 -1.65
N ASN A 107 -8.86 -13.03 -2.90
CA ASN A 107 -7.58 -13.28 -3.54
C ASN A 107 -6.89 -11.96 -3.93
N ILE A 108 -5.58 -12.01 -4.15
CA ILE A 108 -4.76 -10.82 -4.36
C ILE A 108 -5.21 -10.00 -5.59
N GLU A 109 -5.61 -10.66 -6.66
CA GLU A 109 -6.02 -9.98 -7.89
C GLU A 109 -7.29 -9.15 -7.68
N GLU A 110 -8.30 -9.73 -7.05
CA GLU A 110 -9.55 -9.04 -6.74
C GLU A 110 -9.36 -7.90 -5.73
N VAL A 111 -8.55 -8.13 -4.71
CA VAL A 111 -8.26 -7.12 -3.70
C VAL A 111 -7.59 -5.90 -4.33
N ILE A 112 -6.59 -6.12 -5.18
CA ILE A 112 -5.87 -5.04 -5.86
C ILE A 112 -6.81 -4.23 -6.73
N GLN A 113 -7.62 -4.88 -7.54
CA GLN A 113 -8.56 -4.20 -8.42
C GLN A 113 -9.57 -3.36 -7.64
N SER A 114 -10.14 -3.93 -6.58
CA SER A 114 -11.09 -3.21 -5.72
C SER A 114 -10.45 -2.02 -5.02
N ALA A 115 -9.20 -2.17 -4.57
CA ALA A 115 -8.47 -1.12 -3.89
C ALA A 115 -8.15 0.05 -4.83
N VAL A 116 -7.68 -0.25 -6.04
CA VAL A 116 -7.38 0.78 -7.04
C VAL A 116 -8.64 1.54 -7.43
N GLU A 117 -9.75 0.85 -7.63
CA GLU A 117 -11.04 1.49 -7.90
C GLU A 117 -11.45 2.44 -6.76
N ALA A 118 -11.30 2.01 -5.50
CA ALA A 118 -11.59 2.85 -4.35
C ALA A 118 -10.68 4.08 -4.30
N GLY A 119 -9.40 3.91 -4.59
CA GLY A 119 -8.45 5.01 -4.65
C GLY A 119 -8.85 6.08 -5.67
N HIS A 120 -9.30 5.66 -6.83
CA HIS A 120 -9.78 6.58 -7.88
C HIS A 120 -11.12 7.23 -7.50
N LYS A 121 -12.04 6.45 -6.98
CA LYS A 121 -13.41 6.89 -6.71
C LYS A 121 -13.50 8.05 -5.74
N TYR A 122 -12.65 8.07 -4.71
CA TYR A 122 -12.72 9.07 -3.66
C TYR A 122 -11.87 10.31 -3.92
N ILE A 123 -11.22 10.40 -5.08
CA ILE A 123 -10.61 11.63 -5.54
C ILE A 123 -11.71 12.44 -6.23
N GLY A 124 -12.05 13.59 -5.68
CA GLY A 124 -13.16 14.38 -6.22
C GLY A 124 -13.05 15.84 -5.86
N ILE A 125 -13.84 16.64 -6.56
CA ILE A 125 -13.95 18.09 -6.36
C ILE A 125 -15.25 18.38 -5.62
N ALA A 126 -15.16 19.08 -4.49
CA ALA A 126 -16.31 19.30 -3.60
C ALA A 126 -17.52 19.94 -4.32
N SER A 127 -17.27 20.96 -5.16
CA SER A 127 -18.36 21.61 -5.88
C SER A 127 -19.10 20.68 -6.83
N GLU A 128 -18.37 19.76 -7.47
CA GLU A 128 -18.98 18.77 -8.38
C GLU A 128 -19.80 17.73 -7.60
N ILE A 129 -19.28 17.30 -6.45
CA ILE A 129 -19.98 16.34 -5.59
C ILE A 129 -21.30 16.93 -5.08
N LEU A 130 -21.25 18.17 -4.56
CA LEU A 130 -22.44 18.88 -4.07
C LEU A 130 -23.46 19.13 -5.18
N SER A 131 -23.01 19.47 -6.39
CA SER A 131 -23.86 19.69 -7.54
C SER A 131 -24.65 18.42 -7.92
N LYS A 132 -24.04 17.24 -7.80
CA LYS A 132 -24.71 15.97 -8.05
C LYS A 132 -25.72 15.60 -6.99
N GLU A 133 -25.50 15.99 -5.74
CA GLU A 133 -26.44 15.73 -4.64
C GLU A 133 -27.70 16.61 -4.75
N ASP A 134 -27.57 17.82 -5.33
CA ASP A 134 -28.70 18.74 -5.53
C ASP A 134 -29.64 18.33 -6.66
N ASN A 135 -29.27 17.36 -7.45
CA ASN A 135 -30.07 16.79 -8.53
C ASN A 135 -30.65 15.44 -8.14
#